data_474a4c6f7f327ad2ecee392815c53d90
#
_entry.id   474a4c6f7f327ad2ecee392815c53d90
#
_cell.length_a   1.000
_cell.length_b   1.000
_cell.length_c   1.000
_cell.angle_alpha   90.00
_cell.angle_beta   90.00
_cell.angle_gamma   90.00
#
_symmetry.space_group_name_H-M   'P 1'
#
loop_
_entity.id
_entity.type
_entity.pdbx_description
1 polymer ?
#
loop_
_entity_poly.entity_id
_entity_poly.type
_entity_poly.pdbx_seq_one_letter_code
_entity_poly.pdbx_strand_id
1 'polypeptide(L)'
;PEGWLFFVCPPAVLEERDEKTGKTKYVPNDLEHALKHKRRPAENIKEIDGGYHEGFSYYMDMIGVLDEDDVRMLLMNKFGLSVAGMGIFSDLWNPSRHRITPNSEEAKYKRGLPVAGGLDCGRTPAASLGQLMPNGKFVFQCEASCWNQRLNNGRGGLDRMDIVQFFDERLLPVLVKYYDWPNCRLTLFADPAGKNYNEVVSMSAIQRLIRERGVNVIPCDHVQAMDSAVMDITNSNSPEVRIDCMRDALRRESILISEACTMLCQAMAGKYHYEKLRSARGDNAEKWSDSPDKNEWSHMADSAQYVSLAIFRGATDFSKPGTLRASVRDYSYLGDGSDYGCI
;
A
#
# COMPACT_ATOMS: atom_id res chain seq x y z
N PRO A 1 -5.12 -25.26 -17.10
CA PRO A 1 -3.99 -25.95 -17.71
C PRO A 1 -3.94 -27.37 -17.13
N GLU A 2 -4.36 -28.32 -17.92
CA GLU A 2 -4.25 -29.75 -17.61
C GLU A 2 -2.75 -30.09 -17.62
N GLY A 3 -2.25 -30.65 -16.51
CA GLY A 3 -0.91 -31.23 -16.46
C GLY A 3 0.09 -30.63 -15.47
N TRP A 4 -0.29 -29.64 -14.65
CA TRP A 4 0.62 -29.16 -13.60
C TRP A 4 0.36 -29.87 -12.28
N LEU A 5 1.35 -30.65 -11.81
CA LEU A 5 1.36 -31.24 -10.47
C LEU A 5 2.09 -30.26 -9.52
N PHE A 6 1.39 -29.73 -8.56
CA PHE A 6 1.99 -28.92 -7.50
C PHE A 6 2.44 -29.83 -6.36
N PHE A 7 3.74 -29.90 -6.14
CA PHE A 7 4.29 -30.54 -4.95
C PHE A 7 4.51 -29.48 -3.87
N VAL A 8 3.82 -29.62 -2.75
CA VAL A 8 4.10 -28.82 -1.57
C VAL A 8 5.04 -29.64 -0.68
N CYS A 9 6.31 -29.21 -0.58
CA CYS A 9 7.24 -29.79 0.37
C CYS A 9 6.72 -29.55 1.81
N PRO A 10 6.71 -30.58 2.67
CA PRO A 10 6.40 -30.38 4.07
C PRO A 10 7.40 -29.38 4.70
N PRO A 11 6.94 -28.45 5.56
CA PRO A 11 7.84 -27.54 6.25
C PRO A 11 8.73 -28.32 7.22
N ALA A 12 9.96 -27.84 7.43
CA ALA A 12 10.88 -28.44 8.40
C ALA A 12 10.47 -28.14 9.86
N VAL A 13 9.81 -26.99 10.05
CA VAL A 13 9.43 -26.45 11.37
C VAL A 13 7.94 -26.15 11.39
N LEU A 14 7.30 -26.38 12.52
CA LEU A 14 5.91 -26.04 12.80
C LEU A 14 5.84 -25.00 13.92
N GLU A 15 4.82 -24.16 13.87
CA GLU A 15 4.55 -23.12 14.85
C GLU A 15 3.44 -23.60 15.80
N GLU A 16 3.74 -23.62 17.08
CA GLU A 16 2.78 -23.88 18.15
C GLU A 16 2.64 -22.65 19.04
N ARG A 17 1.44 -22.39 19.50
CA ARG A 17 1.20 -21.32 20.48
C ARG A 17 1.15 -21.94 21.87
N ASP A 18 1.97 -21.44 22.76
CA ASP A 18 1.93 -21.79 24.16
C ASP A 18 0.64 -21.24 24.78
N GLU A 19 -0.24 -22.11 25.25
CA GLU A 19 -1.55 -21.75 25.79
C GLU A 19 -1.45 -20.93 27.09
N LYS A 20 -0.35 -21.06 27.84
CA LYS A 20 -0.16 -20.37 29.12
C LYS A 20 0.45 -18.98 28.96
N THR A 21 1.43 -18.87 28.07
CA THR A 21 2.19 -17.61 27.89
C THR A 21 1.74 -16.83 26.67
N GLY A 22 0.97 -17.43 25.76
CA GLY A 22 0.58 -16.84 24.48
C GLY A 22 1.73 -16.67 23.48
N LYS A 23 2.95 -17.13 23.86
CA LYS A 23 4.14 -17.02 23.01
C LYS A 23 4.17 -18.09 21.93
N THR A 24 4.74 -17.75 20.80
CA THR A 24 5.03 -18.68 19.71
C THR A 24 6.20 -19.57 20.10
N LYS A 25 6.05 -20.89 19.92
CA LYS A 25 7.09 -21.90 20.04
C LYS A 25 7.24 -22.60 18.70
N TYR A 26 8.47 -22.81 18.28
CA TYR A 26 8.78 -23.60 17.10
C TYR A 26 9.13 -25.02 17.48
N VAL A 27 8.53 -26.00 16.77
CA VAL A 27 8.71 -27.43 17.00
C VAL A 27 9.11 -28.12 15.70
N PRO A 28 9.82 -29.28 15.75
CA PRO A 28 10.17 -30.02 14.55
C PRO A 28 8.91 -30.57 13.86
N ASN A 29 8.91 -30.62 12.55
CA ASN A 29 7.86 -31.32 11.80
C ASN A 29 8.21 -32.83 11.66
N ASP A 30 8.38 -33.52 12.79
CA ASP A 30 8.54 -34.94 12.86
C ASP A 30 7.19 -35.68 12.74
N LEU A 31 7.18 -36.99 12.86
CA LEU A 31 5.97 -37.79 12.71
C LEU A 31 4.91 -37.47 13.78
N GLU A 32 5.31 -37.25 15.03
CA GLU A 32 4.40 -36.94 16.13
C GLU A 32 3.72 -35.59 15.96
N HIS A 33 4.51 -34.53 15.76
CA HIS A 33 3.98 -33.19 15.57
C HIS A 33 3.20 -33.06 14.25
N ALA A 34 3.63 -33.75 13.20
CA ALA A 34 2.92 -33.78 11.91
C ALA A 34 1.51 -34.36 12.05
N LEU A 35 1.37 -35.48 12.80
CA LEU A 35 0.06 -36.08 13.07
C LEU A 35 -0.85 -35.17 13.89
N LYS A 36 -0.31 -34.52 14.93
CA LYS A 36 -1.04 -33.51 15.73
C LYS A 36 -1.57 -32.38 14.89
N HIS A 37 -0.78 -31.89 13.91
CA HIS A 37 -1.13 -30.80 13.02
C HIS A 37 -1.82 -31.23 11.71
N LYS A 38 -2.14 -32.55 11.57
CA LYS A 38 -2.75 -33.12 10.35
C LYS A 38 -1.96 -32.80 9.07
N ARG A 39 -0.63 -32.88 9.14
CA ARG A 39 0.30 -32.59 8.06
C ARG A 39 1.19 -33.79 7.73
N ARG A 40 1.97 -33.68 6.66
CA ARG A 40 3.02 -34.63 6.35
C ARG A 40 4.29 -34.25 7.12
N PRO A 41 5.03 -35.23 7.70
CA PRO A 41 6.31 -34.98 8.33
C PRO A 41 7.35 -34.52 7.31
N ALA A 42 8.34 -33.78 7.76
CA ALA A 42 9.49 -33.41 6.94
C ALA A 42 10.42 -34.59 6.78
N GLU A 43 10.94 -34.80 5.57
CA GLU A 43 11.80 -35.94 5.26
C GLU A 43 13.19 -35.83 5.91
N ASN A 44 13.65 -34.62 6.18
CA ASN A 44 14.97 -34.33 6.72
C ASN A 44 15.00 -34.15 8.25
N ILE A 45 13.87 -34.38 8.93
CA ILE A 45 13.77 -34.37 10.38
C ILE A 45 13.35 -35.76 10.81
N LYS A 46 14.28 -36.48 11.42
CA LYS A 46 14.04 -37.84 11.94
C LYS A 46 14.32 -37.87 13.43
N GLU A 47 13.47 -38.58 14.13
CA GLU A 47 13.74 -38.92 15.52
C GLU A 47 14.86 -39.97 15.59
N ILE A 48 15.87 -39.68 16.39
CA ILE A 48 16.96 -40.63 16.73
C ILE A 48 16.90 -40.98 18.20
N ASP A 49 17.53 -42.07 18.57
CA ASP A 49 17.55 -42.60 19.95
C ASP A 49 17.89 -41.49 20.96
N GLY A 50 17.07 -41.38 21.99
CA GLY A 50 17.24 -40.39 23.07
C GLY A 50 16.44 -39.10 22.90
N GLY A 51 15.48 -39.03 21.95
CA GLY A 51 14.60 -37.86 21.78
C GLY A 51 15.24 -36.68 21.03
N TYR A 52 16.37 -36.91 20.38
CA TYR A 52 16.99 -35.92 19.50
C TYR A 52 16.44 -36.05 18.08
N HIS A 53 16.20 -34.92 17.43
CA HIS A 53 15.75 -34.89 16.06
C HIS A 53 16.93 -34.59 15.14
N GLU A 54 17.31 -35.54 14.28
CA GLU A 54 18.33 -35.32 13.27
C GLU A 54 17.92 -34.15 12.34
N GLY A 55 18.81 -33.19 12.15
CA GLY A 55 18.57 -31.98 11.34
C GLY A 55 17.82 -30.85 12.03
N PHE A 56 17.17 -31.08 13.18
CA PHE A 56 16.41 -30.01 13.83
C PHE A 56 17.29 -28.98 14.51
N SER A 57 18.45 -29.34 15.04
CA SER A 57 19.41 -28.38 15.60
C SER A 57 19.83 -27.31 14.62
N TYR A 58 20.05 -27.70 13.36
CA TYR A 58 20.34 -26.75 12.28
C TYR A 58 19.24 -25.69 12.10
N TYR A 59 17.98 -26.10 12.14
CA TYR A 59 16.86 -25.19 12.03
C TYR A 59 16.67 -24.31 13.27
N MET A 60 17.00 -24.83 14.47
CA MET A 60 16.99 -24.03 15.70
C MET A 60 18.05 -22.94 15.68
N ASP A 61 19.24 -23.23 15.16
CA ASP A 61 20.28 -22.22 14.96
C ASP A 61 19.82 -21.14 13.98
N MET A 62 19.16 -21.52 12.89
CA MET A 62 18.58 -20.57 11.94
C MET A 62 17.47 -19.72 12.57
N ILE A 63 16.58 -20.31 13.37
CA ILE A 63 15.51 -19.58 14.08
C ILE A 63 16.09 -18.52 15.02
N GLY A 64 17.25 -18.78 15.62
CA GLY A 64 17.93 -17.82 16.49
C GLY A 64 18.52 -16.59 15.77
N VAL A 65 18.64 -16.66 14.44
CA VAL A 65 19.25 -15.60 13.59
C VAL A 65 18.24 -14.93 12.67
N LEU A 66 17.20 -15.67 12.23
CA LEU A 66 16.18 -15.19 11.31
C LEU A 66 15.09 -14.41 12.06
N ASP A 67 14.48 -13.45 11.42
CA ASP A 67 13.24 -12.85 11.91
C ASP A 67 12.04 -13.80 11.73
N GLU A 68 10.90 -13.51 12.38
CA GLU A 68 9.71 -14.37 12.34
C GLU A 68 9.17 -14.59 10.92
N ASP A 69 9.27 -13.62 10.05
CA ASP A 69 8.74 -13.71 8.69
C ASP A 69 9.65 -14.59 7.82
N ASP A 70 10.96 -14.45 7.98
CA ASP A 70 11.93 -15.31 7.34
C ASP A 70 11.82 -16.77 7.84
N VAL A 71 11.61 -16.98 9.13
CA VAL A 71 11.32 -18.33 9.69
C VAL A 71 10.08 -18.92 9.04
N ARG A 72 9.00 -18.15 8.95
CA ARG A 72 7.76 -18.62 8.31
C ARG A 72 7.94 -18.93 6.83
N MET A 73 8.69 -18.12 6.11
CA MET A 73 8.92 -18.29 4.68
C MET A 73 9.89 -19.42 4.39
N LEU A 74 11.07 -19.40 5.01
CA LEU A 74 12.17 -20.31 4.66
C LEU A 74 12.05 -21.67 5.33
N LEU A 75 11.58 -21.73 6.57
CA LEU A 75 11.56 -22.96 7.36
C LEU A 75 10.15 -23.59 7.46
N MET A 76 9.12 -22.78 7.36
CA MET A 76 7.73 -23.25 7.45
C MET A 76 7.05 -23.35 6.09
N ASN A 77 7.71 -23.04 4.99
CA ASN A 77 7.16 -23.03 3.63
C ASN A 77 5.83 -22.24 3.54
N LYS A 78 5.64 -21.24 4.38
CA LYS A 78 4.51 -20.33 4.27
C LYS A 78 4.84 -19.29 3.22
N PHE A 79 3.85 -18.94 2.41
CA PHE A 79 3.99 -17.80 1.53
C PHE A 79 4.22 -16.56 2.40
N GLY A 80 5.45 -16.09 2.44
CA GLY A 80 5.86 -14.85 3.07
C GLY A 80 6.16 -13.81 2.02
N LEU A 81 6.08 -12.56 2.40
CA LEU A 81 6.64 -11.48 1.61
C LEU A 81 8.11 -11.36 2.02
N SER A 82 9.02 -11.91 1.21
CA SER A 82 10.43 -11.57 1.35
C SER A 82 10.59 -10.08 1.12
N VAL A 83 10.85 -9.35 2.19
CA VAL A 83 11.09 -7.91 2.12
C VAL A 83 12.59 -7.74 1.95
N ALA A 84 13.00 -7.30 0.77
CA ALA A 84 14.41 -6.98 0.48
C ALA A 84 14.90 -5.74 1.25
N GLY A 85 14.11 -5.24 2.20
CA GLY A 85 14.36 -4.03 2.95
C GLY A 85 13.52 -3.93 4.22
N MET A 86 13.63 -2.81 4.93
CA MET A 86 12.79 -2.53 6.10
C MET A 86 11.42 -2.02 5.64
N GLY A 87 10.38 -2.82 5.83
CA GLY A 87 9.00 -2.46 5.46
C GLY A 87 8.51 -1.23 6.23
N ILE A 88 7.91 -0.27 5.52
CA ILE A 88 7.53 1.03 6.08
C ILE A 88 6.32 0.93 7.00
N PHE A 89 5.39 0.03 6.69
CA PHE A 89 4.14 -0.15 7.42
C PHE A 89 3.99 -1.56 8.03
N SER A 90 4.90 -2.48 7.74
CA SER A 90 4.77 -3.89 8.08
C SER A 90 4.71 -4.16 9.58
N ASP A 91 5.33 -3.31 10.40
CA ASP A 91 5.29 -3.38 11.87
C ASP A 91 3.92 -3.00 12.46
N LEU A 92 3.12 -2.22 11.73
CA LEU A 92 1.79 -1.76 12.13
C LEU A 92 0.67 -2.51 11.39
N TRP A 93 0.97 -3.04 10.21
CA TRP A 93 0.00 -3.73 9.40
C TRP A 93 -0.42 -5.06 10.01
N ASN A 94 -1.68 -5.16 10.39
CA ASN A 94 -2.27 -6.41 10.86
C ASN A 94 -3.49 -6.77 10.00
N PRO A 95 -3.40 -7.80 9.15
CA PRO A 95 -4.50 -8.20 8.28
C PRO A 95 -5.81 -8.49 9.01
N SER A 96 -5.77 -8.97 10.25
CA SER A 96 -6.98 -9.25 11.03
C SER A 96 -7.69 -8.00 11.52
N ARG A 97 -7.02 -6.83 11.55
CA ARG A 97 -7.56 -5.56 12.01
C ARG A 97 -7.81 -4.58 10.89
N HIS A 98 -6.93 -4.57 9.87
CA HIS A 98 -6.90 -3.55 8.85
C HIS A 98 -7.44 -4.03 7.50
N ARG A 99 -7.57 -5.34 7.27
CA ARG A 99 -8.04 -5.91 6.01
C ARG A 99 -9.50 -6.37 6.14
N ILE A 100 -10.30 -6.06 5.13
CA ILE A 100 -11.71 -6.46 5.06
C ILE A 100 -12.00 -7.16 3.74
N THR A 101 -12.99 -8.06 3.75
CA THR A 101 -13.41 -8.74 2.54
C THR A 101 -14.18 -7.79 1.61
N PRO A 102 -14.06 -7.93 0.28
CA PRO A 102 -14.73 -7.03 -0.68
C PRO A 102 -16.26 -7.04 -0.56
N ASN A 103 -16.82 -8.12 -0.04
CA ASN A 103 -18.28 -8.28 0.10
C ASN A 103 -18.82 -7.82 1.46
N SER A 104 -17.94 -7.38 2.38
CA SER A 104 -18.38 -6.84 3.67
C SER A 104 -19.17 -5.54 3.49
N GLU A 105 -20.04 -5.24 4.44
CA GLU A 105 -20.82 -4.00 4.39
C GLU A 105 -19.94 -2.74 4.45
N GLU A 106 -18.80 -2.81 5.12
CA GLU A 106 -17.83 -1.72 5.20
C GLU A 106 -17.13 -1.47 3.85
N ALA A 107 -16.89 -2.52 3.06
CA ALA A 107 -16.22 -2.40 1.76
C ALA A 107 -17.13 -1.91 0.65
N LYS A 108 -18.45 -1.99 0.82
CA LYS A 108 -19.40 -1.56 -0.22
C LYS A 108 -19.51 -0.05 -0.31
N TYR A 109 -19.64 0.44 -1.53
CA TYR A 109 -19.94 1.85 -1.79
C TYR A 109 -21.23 2.29 -1.06
N LYS A 110 -21.12 3.37 -0.30
CA LYS A 110 -22.23 4.01 0.38
C LYS A 110 -22.70 5.23 -0.42
N ARG A 111 -23.85 5.08 -1.10
CA ARG A 111 -24.45 6.17 -1.85
C ARG A 111 -24.71 7.38 -0.94
N GLY A 112 -24.34 8.56 -1.42
CA GLY A 112 -24.49 9.81 -0.65
C GLY A 112 -23.25 10.23 0.12
N LEU A 113 -22.31 9.32 0.43
CA LEU A 113 -21.00 9.70 0.93
C LEU A 113 -20.08 10.05 -0.25
N PRO A 114 -19.22 11.07 -0.12
CA PRO A 114 -18.23 11.40 -1.15
C PRO A 114 -17.19 10.28 -1.28
N VAL A 115 -16.74 10.08 -2.50
CA VAL A 115 -15.59 9.23 -2.81
C VAL A 115 -14.34 10.08 -2.78
N ALA A 116 -13.37 9.69 -1.99
CA ALA A 116 -12.06 10.30 -1.96
C ALA A 116 -11.03 9.31 -2.49
N GLY A 117 -10.06 9.80 -3.25
CA GLY A 117 -8.96 8.98 -3.73
C GLY A 117 -7.64 9.71 -3.66
N GLY A 118 -6.57 8.95 -3.53
CA GLY A 118 -5.21 9.45 -3.75
C GLY A 118 -4.79 9.18 -5.19
N LEU A 119 -3.94 10.05 -5.74
CA LEU A 119 -3.45 9.94 -7.11
C LEU A 119 -1.95 10.24 -7.16
N ASP A 120 -1.16 9.26 -7.53
CA ASP A 120 0.21 9.46 -7.98
C ASP A 120 0.20 9.75 -9.48
N CYS A 121 0.69 10.93 -9.88
CA CYS A 121 0.67 11.42 -11.25
C CYS A 121 1.92 11.05 -12.06
N GLY A 122 2.75 10.14 -11.60
CA GLY A 122 4.01 9.75 -12.26
C GLY A 122 3.82 9.16 -13.66
N ARG A 123 4.92 8.59 -14.22
CA ARG A 123 4.89 7.92 -15.53
C ARG A 123 4.13 6.58 -15.51
N THR A 124 3.88 6.08 -14.34
CA THR A 124 3.11 4.87 -14.04
C THR A 124 2.07 5.24 -12.99
N PRO A 125 1.02 6.01 -13.38
CA PRO A 125 0.04 6.52 -12.43
C PRO A 125 -0.61 5.40 -11.61
N ALA A 126 -0.98 5.74 -10.38
CA ALA A 126 -1.73 4.86 -9.50
C ALA A 126 -2.77 5.65 -8.70
N ALA A 127 -3.91 5.04 -8.45
CA ALA A 127 -4.97 5.63 -7.65
C ALA A 127 -5.53 4.62 -6.64
N SER A 128 -5.68 5.06 -5.40
CA SER A 128 -6.39 4.35 -4.35
C SER A 128 -7.68 5.10 -4.00
N LEU A 129 -8.81 4.39 -3.94
CA LEU A 129 -10.13 4.98 -3.82
C LEU A 129 -10.87 4.44 -2.60
N GLY A 130 -11.63 5.29 -1.93
CA GLY A 130 -12.40 4.90 -0.78
C GLY A 130 -13.38 5.95 -0.29
N GLN A 131 -13.94 5.70 0.87
CA GLN A 131 -14.90 6.59 1.52
C GLN A 131 -14.59 6.74 3.01
N LEU A 132 -14.78 7.94 3.53
CA LEU A 132 -14.79 8.18 4.96
C LEU A 132 -16.17 7.77 5.52
N MET A 133 -16.19 6.76 6.37
CA MET A 133 -17.40 6.25 6.97
C MET A 133 -17.84 7.10 8.17
N PRO A 134 -19.13 7.08 8.55
CA PRO A 134 -19.65 7.86 9.69
C PRO A 134 -18.98 7.55 11.04
N ASN A 135 -18.35 6.37 11.16
CA ASN A 135 -17.60 5.97 12.35
C ASN A 135 -16.16 6.54 12.37
N GLY A 136 -15.81 7.42 11.43
CA GLY A 136 -14.49 8.05 11.34
C GLY A 136 -13.40 7.19 10.69
N LYS A 137 -13.71 5.97 10.24
CA LYS A 137 -12.75 5.12 9.52
C LYS A 137 -12.78 5.44 8.04
N PHE A 138 -11.61 5.56 7.44
CA PHE A 138 -11.47 5.60 5.99
C PHE A 138 -11.31 4.18 5.44
N VAL A 139 -12.15 3.81 4.50
CA VAL A 139 -12.16 2.49 3.90
C VAL A 139 -11.66 2.58 2.47
N PHE A 140 -10.46 2.05 2.20
CA PHE A 140 -9.99 1.84 0.84
C PHE A 140 -10.77 0.69 0.22
N GLN A 141 -11.57 0.97 -0.80
CA GLN A 141 -12.50 0.03 -1.40
C GLN A 141 -11.97 -0.56 -2.70
N CYS A 142 -11.26 0.25 -3.48
CA CYS A 142 -10.72 -0.13 -4.78
C CYS A 142 -9.40 0.58 -5.05
N GLU A 143 -8.68 0.04 -6.01
CA GLU A 143 -7.45 0.64 -6.55
C GLU A 143 -7.44 0.57 -8.08
N ALA A 144 -6.69 1.47 -8.70
CA ALA A 144 -6.37 1.43 -10.13
C ALA A 144 -4.87 1.65 -10.29
N SER A 145 -4.23 0.81 -11.09
CA SER A 145 -2.79 0.89 -11.34
C SER A 145 -2.48 0.58 -12.80
N CYS A 146 -1.27 0.91 -13.20
CA CYS A 146 -0.73 0.53 -14.51
C CYS A 146 -0.23 -0.92 -14.56
N TRP A 147 -0.60 -1.77 -13.62
CA TRP A 147 -0.16 -3.15 -13.62
C TRP A 147 -0.64 -3.92 -14.85
N ASN A 148 0.27 -4.58 -15.53
CA ASN A 148 0.00 -5.40 -16.69
C ASN A 148 0.66 -6.78 -16.55
N GLN A 149 -0.16 -7.81 -16.40
CA GLN A 149 0.30 -9.19 -16.20
C GLN A 149 1.09 -9.75 -17.40
N ARG A 150 0.91 -9.18 -18.60
CA ARG A 150 1.58 -9.66 -19.82
C ARG A 150 3.02 -9.21 -19.97
N LEU A 151 3.43 -8.21 -19.17
CA LEU A 151 4.81 -7.73 -19.19
C LEU A 151 5.79 -8.76 -18.60
N ASN A 152 7.07 -8.59 -18.90
CA ASN A 152 8.16 -9.38 -18.34
C ASN A 152 7.95 -10.90 -18.50
N ASN A 153 7.52 -11.35 -19.70
CA ASN A 153 7.25 -12.76 -19.98
C ASN A 153 6.23 -13.41 -19.04
N GLY A 154 5.17 -12.66 -18.69
CA GLY A 154 4.09 -13.12 -17.81
C GLY A 154 4.35 -12.95 -16.31
N ARG A 155 5.49 -12.36 -15.92
CA ARG A 155 5.76 -12.01 -14.52
C ARG A 155 5.00 -10.77 -14.05
N GLY A 156 4.50 -9.98 -15.00
CA GLY A 156 3.83 -8.71 -14.75
C GLY A 156 4.83 -7.55 -14.67
N GLY A 157 4.29 -6.34 -14.62
CA GLY A 157 5.03 -5.09 -14.52
C GLY A 157 4.11 -3.89 -14.68
N LEU A 158 4.67 -2.69 -14.61
CA LEU A 158 3.92 -1.46 -14.79
C LEU A 158 4.06 -0.94 -16.23
N ASP A 159 2.93 -0.69 -16.91
CA ASP A 159 2.89 0.04 -18.16
C ASP A 159 3.11 1.53 -17.92
N ARG A 160 3.82 2.18 -18.84
CA ARG A 160 3.88 3.64 -18.85
C ARG A 160 2.64 4.19 -19.53
N MET A 161 1.91 5.04 -18.83
CA MET A 161 0.71 5.70 -19.33
C MET A 161 0.75 7.19 -19.02
N ASP A 162 0.21 8.00 -19.91
CA ASP A 162 -0.10 9.36 -19.51
C ASP A 162 -1.34 9.39 -18.61
N ILE A 163 -1.53 10.48 -17.90
CA ILE A 163 -2.57 10.59 -16.88
C ILE A 163 -4.00 10.47 -17.42
N VAL A 164 -4.24 10.94 -18.65
CA VAL A 164 -5.56 10.86 -19.29
C VAL A 164 -5.83 9.44 -19.78
N GLN A 165 -4.82 8.80 -20.39
CA GLN A 165 -4.89 7.40 -20.76
C GLN A 165 -5.13 6.51 -19.53
N PHE A 166 -4.41 6.76 -18.44
CA PHE A 166 -4.62 6.04 -17.18
C PHE A 166 -6.06 6.24 -16.66
N PHE A 167 -6.56 7.47 -16.71
CA PHE A 167 -7.94 7.72 -16.30
C PHE A 167 -8.92 6.90 -17.13
N ASP A 168 -8.81 6.96 -18.45
CA ASP A 168 -9.78 6.33 -19.36
C ASP A 168 -9.70 4.80 -19.31
N GLU A 169 -8.49 4.24 -19.29
CA GLU A 169 -8.30 2.78 -19.42
C GLU A 169 -8.27 2.04 -18.08
N ARG A 170 -7.90 2.69 -16.99
CA ARG A 170 -7.70 2.05 -15.68
C ARG A 170 -8.66 2.56 -14.61
N LEU A 171 -8.75 3.87 -14.42
CA LEU A 171 -9.52 4.45 -13.33
C LEU A 171 -11.02 4.50 -13.64
N LEU A 172 -11.41 4.93 -14.82
CA LEU A 172 -12.81 5.06 -15.22
C LEU A 172 -13.58 3.72 -15.13
N PRO A 173 -13.06 2.56 -15.60
CA PRO A 173 -13.72 1.28 -15.40
C PRO A 173 -13.96 0.92 -13.93
N VAL A 174 -13.03 1.28 -13.03
CA VAL A 174 -13.21 1.09 -11.59
C VAL A 174 -14.30 1.99 -11.04
N LEU A 175 -14.31 3.26 -11.43
CA LEU A 175 -15.33 4.23 -11.02
C LEU A 175 -16.74 3.81 -11.45
N VAL A 176 -16.89 3.37 -12.69
CA VAL A 176 -18.18 2.90 -13.23
C VAL A 176 -18.65 1.63 -12.51
N LYS A 177 -17.71 0.72 -12.26
CA LYS A 177 -18.04 -0.58 -11.64
C LYS A 177 -18.44 -0.47 -10.18
N TYR A 178 -17.76 0.41 -9.42
CA TYR A 178 -17.85 0.40 -7.96
C TYR A 178 -18.51 1.64 -7.36
N TYR A 179 -18.61 2.78 -8.07
CA TYR A 179 -18.96 4.06 -7.45
C TYR A 179 -20.10 4.83 -8.13
N ASP A 180 -20.87 4.21 -9.01
CA ASP A 180 -21.99 4.86 -9.70
C ASP A 180 -21.55 6.16 -10.47
N TRP A 181 -20.36 6.12 -11.09
CA TRP A 181 -19.87 7.22 -11.91
C TRP A 181 -20.75 7.45 -13.13
N PRO A 182 -21.09 8.69 -13.53
CA PRO A 182 -20.59 9.99 -13.01
C PRO A 182 -21.43 10.58 -11.86
N ASN A 183 -22.37 9.85 -11.28
CA ASN A 183 -23.28 10.37 -10.27
C ASN A 183 -22.65 10.49 -8.86
N CYS A 184 -21.55 9.80 -8.62
CA CYS A 184 -20.83 9.92 -7.37
C CYS A 184 -20.03 11.24 -7.28
N ARG A 185 -19.87 11.76 -6.07
CA ARG A 185 -18.99 12.91 -5.82
C ARG A 185 -17.57 12.42 -5.61
N LEU A 186 -16.72 12.53 -6.63
CA LEU A 186 -15.32 12.14 -6.57
C LEU A 186 -14.40 13.33 -6.36
N THR A 187 -13.46 13.20 -5.43
CA THR A 187 -12.30 14.09 -5.28
C THR A 187 -11.03 13.27 -5.21
N LEU A 188 -10.05 13.60 -6.05
CA LEU A 188 -8.72 13.01 -6.03
C LEU A 188 -7.72 13.95 -5.35
N PHE A 189 -6.94 13.43 -4.43
CA PHE A 189 -5.83 14.13 -3.79
C PHE A 189 -4.53 13.67 -4.44
N ALA A 190 -3.88 14.59 -5.14
CA ALA A 190 -2.79 14.27 -6.04
C ALA A 190 -1.42 14.68 -5.50
N ASP A 191 -0.39 14.01 -6.00
CA ASP A 191 0.99 14.47 -5.87
C ASP A 191 1.11 15.91 -6.39
N PRO A 192 1.64 16.85 -5.60
CA PRO A 192 1.93 18.20 -6.06
C PRO A 192 2.83 18.27 -7.30
N ALA A 193 3.70 17.27 -7.52
CA ALA A 193 4.47 17.18 -8.75
C ALA A 193 3.60 17.06 -10.01
N GLY A 194 2.34 16.63 -9.88
CA GLY A 194 1.34 16.64 -10.94
C GLY A 194 0.96 18.03 -11.46
N LYS A 195 1.39 19.12 -10.78
CA LYS A 195 1.28 20.50 -11.26
C LYS A 195 2.37 20.86 -12.26
N ASN A 196 3.45 20.08 -12.35
CA ASN A 196 4.55 20.40 -13.24
C ASN A 196 4.05 20.48 -14.67
N TYR A 197 4.39 21.59 -15.31
CA TYR A 197 4.00 21.88 -16.67
C TYR A 197 4.68 20.91 -17.64
N ASN A 198 3.92 20.39 -18.58
CA ASN A 198 4.45 19.60 -19.67
C ASN A 198 4.53 20.48 -20.94
N GLU A 199 5.73 20.80 -21.38
CA GLU A 199 5.98 21.67 -22.52
C GLU A 199 5.32 21.16 -23.82
N VAL A 200 5.25 19.84 -24.00
CA VAL A 200 4.67 19.23 -25.21
C VAL A 200 3.16 19.41 -25.28
N VAL A 201 2.46 19.33 -24.13
CA VAL A 201 0.99 19.37 -24.05
C VAL A 201 0.50 20.73 -23.55
N SER A 202 1.39 21.62 -23.14
CA SER A 202 1.09 22.95 -22.58
C SER A 202 0.14 22.93 -21.37
N MET A 203 0.09 21.82 -20.63
CA MET A 203 -0.73 21.64 -19.44
C MET A 203 -0.11 20.64 -18.47
N SER A 204 -0.37 20.82 -17.18
CA SER A 204 0.02 19.83 -16.17
C SER A 204 -0.92 18.61 -16.17
N ALA A 205 -0.49 17.50 -15.56
CA ALA A 205 -1.30 16.30 -15.41
C ALA A 205 -2.64 16.59 -14.70
N ILE A 206 -2.59 17.39 -13.63
CA ILE A 206 -3.77 17.79 -12.87
C ILE A 206 -4.72 18.65 -13.73
N GLN A 207 -4.19 19.64 -14.45
CA GLN A 207 -5.01 20.48 -15.34
C GLN A 207 -5.70 19.66 -16.43
N ARG A 208 -5.02 18.66 -16.99
CA ARG A 208 -5.60 17.78 -18.00
C ARG A 208 -6.78 16.99 -17.45
N LEU A 209 -6.66 16.38 -16.27
CA LEU A 209 -7.77 15.65 -15.64
C LEU A 209 -8.97 16.57 -15.36
N ILE A 210 -8.73 17.78 -14.87
CA ILE A 210 -9.80 18.74 -14.59
C ILE A 210 -10.49 19.19 -15.88
N ARG A 211 -9.73 19.60 -16.90
CA ARG A 211 -10.28 20.17 -18.13
C ARG A 211 -10.85 19.13 -19.08
N GLU A 212 -10.14 18.01 -19.26
CA GLU A 212 -10.51 17.01 -20.26
C GLU A 212 -11.50 15.96 -19.72
N ARG A 213 -11.53 15.73 -18.40
CA ARG A 213 -12.37 14.69 -17.78
C ARG A 213 -13.33 15.18 -16.71
N GLY A 214 -13.27 16.46 -16.36
CA GLY A 214 -14.17 17.05 -15.36
C GLY A 214 -14.00 16.50 -13.95
N VAL A 215 -12.83 15.92 -13.64
CA VAL A 215 -12.54 15.33 -12.34
C VAL A 215 -12.04 16.39 -11.38
N ASN A 216 -12.58 16.41 -10.17
CA ASN A 216 -12.06 17.29 -9.12
C ASN A 216 -10.74 16.72 -8.57
N VAL A 217 -9.64 17.44 -8.78
CA VAL A 217 -8.29 17.03 -8.34
C VAL A 217 -7.68 18.13 -7.49
N ILE A 218 -7.27 17.82 -6.28
CA ILE A 218 -6.68 18.74 -5.30
C ILE A 218 -5.23 18.31 -5.05
N PRO A 219 -4.24 19.14 -5.34
CA PRO A 219 -2.86 18.87 -4.96
C PRO A 219 -2.68 18.90 -3.43
N CYS A 220 -1.92 17.96 -2.90
CA CYS A 220 -1.76 17.79 -1.45
C CYS A 220 -0.98 18.90 -0.74
N ASP A 221 -0.32 19.80 -1.45
CA ASP A 221 0.32 20.98 -0.87
C ASP A 221 -0.70 22.06 -0.42
N HIS A 222 -1.94 21.98 -0.87
CA HIS A 222 -3.04 22.84 -0.41
C HIS A 222 -3.80 22.27 0.79
N VAL A 223 -3.45 21.07 1.25
CA VAL A 223 -4.01 20.50 2.47
C VAL A 223 -3.31 21.17 3.65
N GLN A 224 -3.91 22.23 4.19
CA GLN A 224 -3.40 22.91 5.37
C GLN A 224 -3.58 21.99 6.60
N ALA A 225 -2.49 21.64 7.25
CA ALA A 225 -2.56 21.01 8.55
C ALA A 225 -3.15 22.00 9.58
N MET A 226 -4.26 21.64 10.20
CA MET A 226 -4.91 22.48 11.21
C MET A 226 -4.22 22.52 12.57
N ASP A 227 -3.06 21.90 12.73
CA ASP A 227 -2.33 21.97 14.00
C ASP A 227 -1.46 23.23 14.04
N SER A 228 -2.07 24.31 14.52
CA SER A 228 -1.56 25.67 14.57
C SER A 228 -0.48 25.93 15.63
N ALA A 229 0.18 24.92 16.19
CA ALA A 229 1.21 25.12 17.19
C ALA A 229 2.65 25.16 16.63
N VAL A 230 2.86 24.71 15.41
CA VAL A 230 4.16 24.80 14.73
C VAL A 230 3.93 25.22 13.28
N MET A 231 3.93 26.53 13.04
CA MET A 231 3.97 27.12 11.70
C MET A 231 5.37 26.90 11.08
N ASP A 232 5.75 25.68 10.85
CA ASP A 232 6.81 25.40 9.89
C ASP A 232 6.16 24.97 8.57
N ILE A 233 5.94 25.95 7.72
CA ILE A 233 5.29 25.83 6.39
C ILE A 233 6.20 25.03 5.41
N THR A 234 7.35 24.59 5.86
CA THR A 234 8.32 23.84 5.08
C THR A 234 7.91 22.38 4.95
N ASN A 235 7.32 22.04 3.82
CA ASN A 235 7.11 20.67 3.33
C ASN A 235 6.01 19.82 4.01
N SER A 236 4.78 20.32 4.10
CA SER A 236 3.60 19.51 4.48
C SER A 236 3.37 18.26 3.61
N ASN A 237 4.11 18.11 2.51
CA ASN A 237 4.05 16.99 1.58
C ASN A 237 5.35 16.17 1.53
N SER A 238 6.22 16.28 2.53
CA SER A 238 7.40 15.40 2.56
C SER A 238 6.95 13.93 2.70
N PRO A 239 7.70 12.96 2.16
CA PRO A 239 7.40 11.54 2.33
C PRO A 239 7.24 11.16 3.80
N GLU A 240 8.07 11.69 4.69
CA GLU A 240 8.04 11.42 6.13
C GLU A 240 6.69 11.82 6.73
N VAL A 241 6.21 13.04 6.44
CA VAL A 241 4.92 13.54 6.97
C VAL A 241 3.75 12.68 6.50
N ARG A 242 3.77 12.22 5.23
CA ARG A 242 2.73 11.37 4.68
C ARG A 242 2.77 9.96 5.28
N ILE A 243 3.97 9.40 5.41
CA ILE A 243 4.21 8.10 6.04
C ILE A 243 3.73 8.14 7.49
N ASP A 244 4.14 9.15 8.27
CA ASP A 244 3.73 9.28 9.66
C ASP A 244 2.22 9.43 9.82
N CYS A 245 1.57 10.20 8.96
CA CYS A 245 0.12 10.32 8.94
C CYS A 245 -0.56 8.95 8.76
N MET A 246 -0.10 8.16 7.81
CA MET A 246 -0.64 6.83 7.54
C MET A 246 -0.31 5.83 8.65
N ARG A 247 0.90 5.88 9.22
CA ARG A 247 1.29 5.07 10.39
C ARG A 247 0.39 5.36 11.60
N ASP A 248 0.11 6.64 11.87
CA ASP A 248 -0.81 7.02 12.96
C ASP A 248 -2.24 6.54 12.72
N ALA A 249 -2.72 6.61 11.48
CA ALA A 249 -4.04 6.12 11.14
C ALA A 249 -4.14 4.58 11.26
N LEU A 250 -3.08 3.84 10.92
CA LEU A 250 -3.01 2.40 11.16
C LEU A 250 -2.99 2.08 12.67
N ARG A 251 -2.18 2.76 13.49
CA ARG A 251 -2.17 2.55 14.95
C ARG A 251 -3.53 2.77 15.60
N ARG A 252 -4.28 3.75 15.11
CA ARG A 252 -5.64 4.09 15.63
C ARG A 252 -6.73 3.22 15.01
N GLU A 253 -6.39 2.27 14.14
CA GLU A 253 -7.34 1.46 13.38
C GLU A 253 -8.37 2.32 12.61
N SER A 254 -7.95 3.51 12.18
CA SER A 254 -8.78 4.45 11.42
C SER A 254 -8.79 4.16 9.92
N ILE A 255 -7.98 3.21 9.46
CA ILE A 255 -7.91 2.75 8.06
C ILE A 255 -8.34 1.29 7.98
N LEU A 256 -9.21 1.00 7.02
CA LEU A 256 -9.51 -0.36 6.56
C LEU A 256 -9.20 -0.47 5.07
N ILE A 257 -8.67 -1.61 4.65
CA ILE A 257 -8.30 -1.87 3.25
C ILE A 257 -9.02 -3.12 2.77
N SER A 258 -9.78 -2.97 1.70
CA SER A 258 -10.43 -4.11 1.04
C SER A 258 -9.38 -5.04 0.41
N GLU A 259 -9.59 -6.33 0.47
CA GLU A 259 -8.79 -7.33 -0.23
C GLU A 259 -8.78 -7.12 -1.77
N ALA A 260 -9.72 -6.36 -2.30
CA ALA A 260 -9.71 -5.95 -3.71
C ALA A 260 -8.55 -4.99 -4.03
N CYS A 261 -7.99 -4.29 -3.02
CA CYS A 261 -6.82 -3.43 -3.13
C CYS A 261 -5.55 -4.27 -2.96
N THR A 262 -5.26 -5.14 -3.93
CA THR A 262 -4.20 -6.15 -3.83
C THR A 262 -2.80 -5.56 -3.75
N MET A 263 -2.51 -4.52 -4.56
CA MET A 263 -1.20 -3.84 -4.52
C MET A 263 -1.03 -3.05 -3.23
N LEU A 264 -2.08 -2.37 -2.76
CA LEU A 264 -2.02 -1.63 -1.51
C LEU A 264 -1.82 -2.58 -0.31
N CYS A 265 -2.54 -3.71 -0.26
CA CYS A 265 -2.34 -4.71 0.79
C CYS A 265 -0.91 -5.26 0.80
N GLN A 266 -0.31 -5.51 -0.37
CA GLN A 266 1.08 -5.95 -0.48
C GLN A 266 2.08 -4.87 -0.08
N ALA A 267 1.81 -3.62 -0.44
CA ALA A 267 2.62 -2.48 -0.01
C ALA A 267 2.64 -2.36 1.52
N MET A 268 1.46 -2.47 2.17
CA MET A 268 1.34 -2.44 3.64
C MET A 268 2.07 -3.61 4.30
N ALA A 269 2.02 -4.78 3.68
CA ALA A 269 2.66 -5.99 4.21
C ALA A 269 4.19 -6.01 4.03
N GLY A 270 4.80 -4.96 3.47
CA GLY A 270 6.25 -4.79 3.42
C GLY A 270 6.86 -4.67 2.02
N LYS A 271 6.06 -4.77 0.94
CA LYS A 271 6.60 -4.52 -0.42
C LYS A 271 6.97 -3.05 -0.65
N TYR A 272 6.42 -2.13 0.12
CA TYR A 272 6.87 -0.75 0.22
C TYR A 272 7.83 -0.63 1.41
N HIS A 273 9.11 -0.41 1.13
CA HIS A 273 10.20 -0.54 2.09
C HIS A 273 11.34 0.45 1.84
N TYR A 274 12.21 0.59 2.83
CA TYR A 274 13.51 1.23 2.70
C TYR A 274 14.53 0.20 2.23
N GLU A 275 15.35 0.54 1.23
CA GLU A 275 16.38 -0.34 0.71
C GLU A 275 17.52 -0.51 1.73
N LYS A 276 18.03 -1.74 1.86
CA LYS A 276 19.22 -2.01 2.68
C LYS A 276 20.47 -1.54 1.96
N LEU A 277 21.17 -0.59 2.55
CA LEU A 277 22.43 -0.09 2.03
C LEU A 277 23.55 -1.10 2.32
N ARG A 278 24.42 -1.31 1.34
CA ARG A 278 25.62 -2.14 1.53
C ARG A 278 26.55 -1.44 2.52
N SER A 279 26.74 -2.03 3.69
CA SER A 279 27.76 -1.55 4.62
C SER A 279 29.17 -1.74 4.06
N ALA A 280 30.07 -0.80 4.32
CA ALA A 280 31.49 -0.95 4.03
C ALA A 280 32.05 -2.14 4.85
N ARG A 281 33.05 -2.84 4.29
CA ARG A 281 33.70 -4.01 4.91
C ARG A 281 34.13 -3.64 6.34
N GLY A 282 33.52 -4.27 7.35
CA GLY A 282 33.85 -4.09 8.78
C GLY A 282 32.83 -3.34 9.62
N ASP A 283 31.75 -2.79 9.04
CA ASP A 283 30.66 -2.16 9.79
C ASP A 283 29.49 -3.15 9.90
N ASN A 284 29.22 -3.64 11.09
CA ASN A 284 28.12 -4.60 11.35
C ASN A 284 26.75 -3.93 11.53
N ALA A 285 26.68 -2.58 11.43
CA ALA A 285 25.43 -1.88 11.55
C ALA A 285 24.62 -1.96 10.24
N GLU A 286 23.39 -2.43 10.32
CA GLU A 286 22.46 -2.36 9.20
C GLU A 286 22.15 -0.89 8.91
N LYS A 287 22.40 -0.48 7.67
CA LYS A 287 22.09 0.88 7.20
C LYS A 287 20.98 0.78 6.16
N TRP A 288 19.98 1.64 6.30
CA TRP A 288 18.85 1.75 5.41
C TRP A 288 18.90 3.06 4.64
N SER A 289 18.27 3.11 3.48
CA SER A 289 18.11 4.35 2.72
C SER A 289 17.25 5.35 3.50
N ASP A 290 17.54 6.64 3.32
CA ASP A 290 16.76 7.72 3.95
C ASP A 290 15.41 7.94 3.26
N SER A 291 15.19 7.33 2.10
CA SER A 291 13.94 7.43 1.34
C SER A 291 13.45 6.04 0.94
N PRO A 292 12.12 5.86 0.81
CA PRO A 292 11.52 4.63 0.34
C PRO A 292 12.03 4.21 -1.04
N ASP A 293 12.21 2.92 -1.25
CA ASP A 293 12.54 2.37 -2.57
C ASP A 293 11.40 2.62 -3.57
N LYS A 294 11.78 3.03 -4.79
CA LYS A 294 10.84 3.27 -5.89
C LYS A 294 10.65 2.00 -6.70
N ASN A 295 9.69 1.19 -6.27
CA ASN A 295 9.31 -0.07 -6.88
C ASN A 295 7.85 -0.05 -7.37
N GLU A 296 7.33 -1.19 -7.84
CA GLU A 296 5.98 -1.31 -8.38
C GLU A 296 4.88 -0.96 -7.37
N TRP A 297 5.13 -1.18 -6.07
CA TRP A 297 4.17 -0.93 -4.99
C TRP A 297 4.24 0.49 -4.45
N SER A 298 5.35 1.20 -4.68
CA SER A 298 5.56 2.54 -4.14
C SER A 298 4.51 3.54 -4.67
N HIS A 299 4.15 3.47 -5.95
CA HIS A 299 3.13 4.35 -6.53
C HIS A 299 1.76 4.19 -5.87
N MET A 300 1.38 2.95 -5.56
CA MET A 300 0.12 2.68 -4.86
C MET A 300 0.17 3.13 -3.40
N ALA A 301 1.29 2.90 -2.72
CA ALA A 301 1.50 3.38 -1.35
C ALA A 301 1.49 4.91 -1.28
N ASP A 302 2.17 5.58 -2.22
CA ASP A 302 2.19 7.04 -2.31
C ASP A 302 0.78 7.60 -2.56
N SER A 303 0.00 6.99 -3.47
CA SER A 303 -1.39 7.39 -3.70
C SER A 303 -2.23 7.28 -2.42
N ALA A 304 -2.10 6.18 -1.66
CA ALA A 304 -2.82 6.01 -0.40
C ALA A 304 -2.41 7.02 0.67
N GLN A 305 -1.14 7.41 0.70
CA GLN A 305 -0.64 8.44 1.60
C GLN A 305 -1.21 9.83 1.28
N TYR A 306 -1.41 10.20 0.00
CA TYR A 306 -2.01 11.48 -0.36
C TYR A 306 -3.44 11.63 0.15
N VAL A 307 -4.28 10.64 -0.05
CA VAL A 307 -5.65 10.69 0.47
C VAL A 307 -5.69 10.59 1.99
N SER A 308 -4.81 9.82 2.62
CA SER A 308 -4.72 9.72 4.07
C SER A 308 -4.31 11.05 4.70
N LEU A 309 -3.33 11.75 4.10
CA LEU A 309 -2.93 13.09 4.53
C LEU A 309 -4.11 14.07 4.46
N ALA A 310 -4.84 14.07 3.35
CA ALA A 310 -6.00 14.93 3.15
C ALA A 310 -7.10 14.67 4.17
N ILE A 311 -7.38 13.41 4.50
CA ILE A 311 -8.47 13.03 5.40
C ILE A 311 -8.11 13.22 6.86
N PHE A 312 -6.91 12.82 7.27
CA PHE A 312 -6.56 12.78 8.70
C PHE A 312 -5.79 14.00 9.19
N ARG A 313 -5.19 14.79 8.30
CA ARG A 313 -4.50 16.05 8.62
C ARG A 313 -5.02 17.26 7.85
N GLY A 314 -5.94 17.07 6.91
CA GLY A 314 -6.54 18.17 6.15
C GLY A 314 -7.67 18.87 6.90
N ALA A 315 -7.84 20.16 6.60
CA ALA A 315 -8.93 20.99 7.11
C ALA A 315 -10.31 20.69 6.49
N THR A 316 -10.43 19.66 5.69
CA THR A 316 -11.62 19.40 4.88
C THR A 316 -12.59 18.53 5.67
N ASP A 317 -13.72 19.11 6.10
CA ASP A 317 -14.81 18.34 6.68
C ASP A 317 -15.58 17.60 5.56
N PHE A 318 -15.16 16.37 5.30
CA PHE A 318 -15.78 15.49 4.30
C PHE A 318 -17.22 15.11 4.62
N SER A 319 -17.69 15.34 5.85
CA SER A 319 -19.04 15.01 6.28
C SER A 319 -20.08 16.01 5.78
N LYS A 320 -19.67 17.24 5.44
CA LYS A 320 -20.59 18.30 5.02
C LYS A 320 -20.83 18.29 3.51
N PRO A 321 -22.09 18.21 3.05
CA PRO A 321 -22.42 18.40 1.65
C PRO A 321 -21.93 19.78 1.15
N GLY A 322 -21.05 19.82 0.17
CA GLY A 322 -20.58 21.06 -0.47
C GLY A 322 -19.17 21.53 -0.11
N THR A 323 -18.51 20.98 0.93
CA THR A 323 -17.14 21.36 1.31
C THR A 323 -16.06 20.86 0.34
N LEU A 324 -16.36 19.92 -0.54
CA LEU A 324 -15.45 19.42 -1.59
C LEU A 324 -15.50 20.24 -2.90
N ARG A 325 -16.15 21.36 -2.91
CA ARG A 325 -15.92 22.33 -3.96
C ARG A 325 -14.67 23.15 -3.59
N ALA A 326 -13.49 22.60 -3.85
CA ALA A 326 -12.42 23.45 -4.30
C ALA A 326 -13.02 24.21 -5.48
N SER A 327 -13.28 25.48 -5.31
CA SER A 327 -13.89 26.26 -6.37
C SER A 327 -12.95 26.17 -7.56
N VAL A 328 -13.46 25.85 -8.74
CA VAL A 328 -12.72 25.99 -10.00
C VAL A 328 -12.11 27.40 -10.11
N ARG A 329 -12.57 28.34 -9.29
CA ARG A 329 -12.05 29.70 -9.16
C ARG A 329 -10.64 29.79 -8.55
N ASP A 330 -10.24 28.86 -7.66
CA ASP A 330 -8.90 28.93 -7.05
C ASP A 330 -7.78 28.43 -7.96
N TYR A 331 -8.12 27.76 -9.05
CA TYR A 331 -7.14 27.38 -10.09
C TYR A 331 -6.89 28.47 -11.14
N SER A 332 -7.53 29.63 -11.05
CA SER A 332 -7.23 30.77 -11.91
C SER A 332 -5.80 31.32 -11.71
N TYR A 333 -5.13 30.96 -10.61
CA TYR A 333 -3.71 31.25 -10.37
C TYR A 333 -2.75 30.35 -11.16
N LEU A 334 -3.22 29.28 -11.76
CA LEU A 334 -2.43 28.55 -12.74
C LEU A 334 -2.61 29.30 -14.07
N GLY A 335 -1.78 30.30 -14.27
CA GLY A 335 -1.88 31.32 -15.31
C GLY A 335 -2.45 30.79 -16.61
N ASP A 336 -3.50 31.40 -17.05
CA ASP A 336 -3.81 31.53 -18.46
C ASP A 336 -2.54 32.04 -19.14
N GLY A 337 -1.93 31.24 -20.01
CA GLY A 337 -0.65 31.52 -20.66
C GLY A 337 -0.68 32.70 -21.63
N SER A 338 -1.53 33.71 -21.37
CA SER A 338 -1.71 34.92 -22.18
C SER A 338 -0.89 36.13 -21.71
N ASP A 339 -0.11 36.04 -20.63
CA ASP A 339 0.65 37.18 -20.08
C ASP A 339 2.18 37.15 -20.34
N TYR A 340 2.64 36.44 -21.35
CA TYR A 340 3.97 36.71 -21.90
C TYR A 340 3.80 37.65 -23.10
N GLY A 341 3.56 38.92 -22.79
CA GLY A 341 3.73 40.03 -23.72
C GLY A 341 5.16 40.05 -24.23
N CYS A 342 5.30 40.01 -25.55
CA CYS A 342 6.51 40.33 -26.27
C CYS A 342 7.10 41.68 -25.77
N ILE A 343 8.33 41.66 -25.32
CA ILE A 343 9.32 42.70 -25.60
C ILE A 343 10.59 41.98 -26.04
#